data_03bdb3939f6d91562086a5f95efdfba6
#
_entry.id   03bdb3939f6d91562086a5f95efdfba6
#
_cell.length_a   1.000
_cell.length_b   1.000
_cell.length_c   1.000
_cell.angle_alpha   90.00
_cell.angle_beta   90.00
_cell.angle_gamma   90.00
#
_symmetry.space_group_name_H-M   'P 1'
#
loop_
_entity.id
_entity.type
_entity.pdbx_description
1 polymer ?
#
loop_
_entity_poly.entity_id
_entity_poly.type
_entity_poly.pdbx_seq_one_letter_code
_entity_poly.pdbx_strand_id
1 'polypeptide(L)'
;MAIDDFKVHSVPPPVADINVTPMVDVMLVLLIIFMVITPMLMNGVQVNMARTDNPIPMQAADKSDAVLIAVTSDGRVFLNNNKLRPEDLAPKVKDMLTNRLDKECFVRADQRAKYQTVLDVVQNLQSAGVDQLGLLTEQNESKKRAAAVAR
;
A
#
# COMPACT_ATOMS: atom_id res chain seq x y z
N MET A 1 -21.89 -71.14 -50.79
CA MET A 1 -21.34 -69.80 -51.06
C MET A 1 -21.36 -69.08 -49.76
N ALA A 2 -20.17 -69.04 -49.10
CA ALA A 2 -20.03 -68.50 -47.75
C ALA A 2 -19.91 -66.97 -47.87
N ILE A 3 -20.77 -66.27 -47.17
CA ILE A 3 -20.71 -64.80 -47.05
C ILE A 3 -19.69 -64.50 -45.98
N ASP A 4 -18.55 -63.95 -46.40
CA ASP A 4 -17.47 -63.53 -45.54
C ASP A 4 -17.94 -62.60 -44.42
N ASP A 5 -17.57 -62.99 -43.21
CA ASP A 5 -17.68 -62.20 -41.97
C ASP A 5 -17.01 -60.86 -42.15
N PHE A 6 -17.77 -59.79 -42.44
CA PHE A 6 -17.31 -58.42 -42.35
C PHE A 6 -17.06 -58.08 -40.87
N LYS A 7 -15.84 -58.30 -40.42
CA LYS A 7 -15.34 -57.72 -39.14
C LYS A 7 -15.39 -56.22 -39.21
N VAL A 8 -16.44 -55.64 -38.67
CA VAL A 8 -16.52 -54.20 -38.40
C VAL A 8 -15.40 -53.88 -37.43
N HIS A 9 -14.33 -53.28 -37.92
CA HIS A 9 -13.30 -52.68 -37.06
C HIS A 9 -13.96 -51.50 -36.33
N SER A 10 -14.27 -51.69 -35.04
CA SER A 10 -14.68 -50.59 -34.19
C SER A 10 -13.48 -49.65 -33.99
N VAL A 11 -13.52 -48.50 -34.62
CA VAL A 11 -12.57 -47.43 -34.40
C VAL A 11 -12.77 -46.94 -32.96
N PRO A 12 -11.73 -46.98 -32.12
CA PRO A 12 -11.87 -46.47 -30.76
C PRO A 12 -12.24 -44.98 -30.79
N PRO A 13 -13.08 -44.54 -29.89
CA PRO A 13 -13.46 -43.12 -29.84
C PRO A 13 -12.23 -42.22 -29.70
N PRO A 14 -12.19 -41.06 -30.39
CA PRO A 14 -11.08 -40.13 -30.24
C PRO A 14 -10.99 -39.67 -28.78
N VAL A 15 -9.87 -39.96 -28.13
CA VAL A 15 -9.57 -39.50 -26.75
C VAL A 15 -8.92 -38.12 -26.90
N ALA A 16 -9.68 -37.07 -26.57
CA ALA A 16 -9.16 -35.71 -26.55
C ALA A 16 -8.64 -35.39 -25.12
N ASP A 17 -7.48 -35.94 -24.77
CA ASP A 17 -6.81 -35.61 -23.52
C ASP A 17 -6.15 -34.24 -23.64
N ILE A 18 -6.66 -33.27 -22.89
CA ILE A 18 -6.02 -31.94 -22.77
C ILE A 18 -4.83 -32.07 -21.82
N ASN A 19 -3.62 -31.85 -22.34
CA ASN A 19 -2.45 -31.79 -21.50
C ASN A 19 -2.46 -30.49 -20.66
N VAL A 20 -2.81 -30.61 -19.38
CA VAL A 20 -2.91 -29.49 -18.44
C VAL A 20 -1.56 -29.04 -17.86
N THR A 21 -0.50 -29.83 -18.06
CA THR A 21 0.83 -29.54 -17.51
C THR A 21 1.35 -28.14 -17.89
N PRO A 22 1.27 -27.67 -19.15
CA PRO A 22 1.72 -26.33 -19.49
C PRO A 22 0.88 -25.22 -18.82
N MET A 23 -0.40 -25.47 -18.61
CA MET A 23 -1.29 -24.50 -17.95
C MET A 23 -0.98 -24.37 -16.44
N VAL A 24 -0.74 -25.51 -15.79
CA VAL A 24 -0.38 -25.54 -14.37
C VAL A 24 0.97 -24.87 -14.14
N ASP A 25 1.94 -25.06 -15.01
CA ASP A 25 3.25 -24.40 -14.90
C ASP A 25 3.14 -22.88 -14.97
N VAL A 26 2.37 -22.35 -15.91
CA VAL A 26 2.10 -20.89 -15.99
C VAL A 26 1.40 -20.40 -14.75
N MET A 27 0.42 -21.12 -14.22
CA MET A 27 -0.29 -20.75 -12.99
C MET A 27 0.64 -20.73 -11.77
N LEU A 28 1.53 -21.73 -11.65
CA LEU A 28 2.51 -21.79 -10.56
C LEU A 28 3.51 -20.63 -10.64
N VAL A 29 4.01 -20.32 -11.84
CA VAL A 29 4.95 -19.20 -12.04
C VAL A 29 4.27 -17.89 -11.68
N LEU A 30 3.04 -17.65 -12.12
CA LEU A 30 2.28 -16.45 -11.75
C LEU A 30 2.02 -16.38 -10.25
N LEU A 31 1.70 -17.50 -9.62
CA LEU A 31 1.48 -17.57 -8.16
C LEU A 31 2.75 -17.16 -7.41
N ILE A 32 3.91 -17.67 -7.81
CA ILE A 32 5.19 -17.32 -7.17
C ILE A 32 5.51 -15.84 -7.38
N ILE A 33 5.29 -15.32 -8.59
CA ILE A 33 5.51 -13.89 -8.88
C ILE A 33 4.63 -13.02 -7.99
N PHE A 34 3.34 -13.31 -7.88
CA PHE A 34 2.45 -12.56 -6.99
C PHE A 34 2.84 -12.69 -5.52
N MET A 35 3.26 -13.87 -5.08
CA MET A 35 3.72 -14.08 -3.72
C MET A 35 4.97 -13.25 -3.38
N VAL A 36 5.87 -13.03 -4.35
CA VAL A 36 7.08 -12.21 -4.16
C VAL A 36 6.79 -10.72 -4.26
N ILE A 37 5.89 -10.30 -5.16
CA ILE A 37 5.59 -8.87 -5.39
C ILE A 37 4.69 -8.29 -4.29
N THR A 38 3.73 -9.05 -3.77
CA THR A 38 2.79 -8.55 -2.76
C THR A 38 3.44 -7.98 -1.50
N PRO A 39 4.43 -8.63 -0.84
CA PRO A 39 5.08 -8.02 0.32
C PRO A 39 5.92 -6.78 -0.03
N MET A 40 6.41 -6.66 -1.27
CA MET A 40 7.16 -5.47 -1.69
C MET A 40 6.26 -4.24 -1.84
N LEU A 41 4.99 -4.42 -2.20
CA LEU A 41 4.02 -3.33 -2.30
C LEU A 41 3.52 -2.85 -0.92
N MET A 42 3.63 -3.69 0.11
CA MET A 42 3.20 -3.37 1.48
C MET A 42 4.31 -2.75 2.36
N ASN A 43 5.51 -2.52 1.84
CA ASN A 43 6.62 -1.89 2.57
C ASN A 43 6.45 -0.37 2.74
N GLY A 44 5.26 0.06 3.16
CA GLY A 44 5.10 1.37 3.76
C GLY A 44 5.93 1.44 5.05
N VAL A 45 6.57 2.57 5.30
CA VAL A 45 7.28 2.79 6.56
C VAL A 45 6.30 2.62 7.71
N GLN A 46 6.49 1.58 8.52
CA GLN A 46 5.65 1.34 9.69
C GLN A 46 6.08 2.28 10.82
N VAL A 47 5.17 3.09 11.27
CA VAL A 47 5.32 3.95 12.45
C VAL A 47 4.15 3.68 13.40
N ASN A 48 4.43 3.53 14.68
CA ASN A 48 3.40 3.47 15.71
C ASN A 48 2.88 4.88 15.96
N MET A 49 1.77 5.22 15.34
CA MET A 49 1.19 6.55 15.45
C MET A 49 0.70 6.85 16.87
N ALA A 50 0.71 8.12 17.22
CA ALA A 50 0.11 8.58 18.47
C ALA A 50 -1.40 8.27 18.47
N ARG A 51 -1.92 7.79 19.60
CA ARG A 51 -3.33 7.46 19.74
C ARG A 51 -4.14 8.66 20.21
N THR A 52 -5.28 8.87 19.58
CA THR A 52 -6.22 9.92 19.96
C THR A 52 -7.62 9.34 20.18
N ASP A 53 -8.39 10.04 21.01
CA ASP A 53 -9.76 9.60 21.36
C ASP A 53 -10.78 9.96 20.28
N ASN A 54 -10.57 11.05 19.56
CA ASN A 54 -11.50 11.57 18.55
C ASN A 54 -10.74 11.92 17.25
N PRO A 55 -10.28 10.91 16.46
CA PRO A 55 -9.65 11.20 15.19
C PRO A 55 -10.69 11.70 14.17
N ILE A 56 -10.31 12.70 13.39
CA ILE A 56 -11.08 13.13 12.23
C ILE A 56 -10.69 12.21 11.07
N PRO A 57 -11.63 11.53 10.40
CA PRO A 57 -11.31 10.69 9.24
C PRO A 57 -10.70 11.52 8.12
N MET A 58 -9.48 11.18 7.70
CA MET A 58 -8.77 11.82 6.59
C MET A 58 -8.72 10.88 5.38
N GLN A 59 -9.83 10.75 4.67
CA GLN A 59 -9.92 9.87 3.49
C GLN A 59 -8.95 10.25 2.37
N ALA A 60 -8.52 11.50 2.33
CA ALA A 60 -7.54 11.97 1.35
C ALA A 60 -6.14 11.36 1.55
N ALA A 61 -5.82 10.93 2.77
CA ALA A 61 -4.54 10.26 3.07
C ALA A 61 -4.44 8.84 2.49
N ASP A 62 -5.58 8.21 2.20
CA ASP A 62 -5.64 6.85 1.66
C ASP A 62 -5.57 6.82 0.12
N LYS A 63 -5.58 7.99 -0.52
CA LYS A 63 -5.42 8.08 -1.97
C LYS A 63 -4.02 7.65 -2.39
N SER A 64 -3.93 6.93 -3.51
CA SER A 64 -2.66 6.42 -4.05
C SER A 64 -1.64 7.51 -4.41
N ASP A 65 -2.12 8.73 -4.62
CA ASP A 65 -1.32 9.90 -4.97
C ASP A 65 -1.07 10.86 -3.79
N ALA A 66 -1.52 10.51 -2.57
CA ALA A 66 -1.30 11.32 -1.38
C ALA A 66 0.19 11.51 -1.07
N VAL A 67 0.58 12.73 -0.72
CA VAL A 67 1.95 13.03 -0.25
C VAL A 67 2.03 12.70 1.23
N LEU A 68 2.66 11.57 1.52
CA LEU A 68 2.76 11.03 2.87
C LEU A 68 4.19 11.15 3.40
N ILE A 69 4.34 11.82 4.51
CA ILE A 69 5.61 11.93 5.23
C ILE A 69 5.55 11.08 6.49
N ALA A 70 6.55 10.20 6.68
CA ALA A 70 6.65 9.39 7.87
C ALA A 70 7.89 9.79 8.67
N VAL A 71 7.72 9.97 9.99
CA VAL A 71 8.79 10.24 10.94
C VAL A 71 8.88 9.06 11.91
N THR A 72 10.02 8.36 11.89
CA THR A 72 10.24 7.20 12.76
C THR A 72 10.74 7.61 14.14
N SER A 73 10.72 6.68 15.10
CA SER A 73 11.21 6.89 16.48
C SER A 73 12.68 7.33 16.55
N ASP A 74 13.51 6.91 15.59
CA ASP A 74 14.93 7.28 15.48
C ASP A 74 15.15 8.61 14.74
N GLY A 75 14.08 9.34 14.41
CA GLY A 75 14.16 10.65 13.77
C GLY A 75 14.46 10.60 12.26
N ARG A 76 14.33 9.44 11.63
CA ARG A 76 14.43 9.33 10.16
C ARG A 76 13.15 9.80 9.51
N VAL A 77 13.30 10.53 8.41
CA VAL A 77 12.18 11.07 7.64
C VAL A 77 12.07 10.32 6.31
N PHE A 78 10.85 9.94 5.97
CA PHE A 78 10.54 9.28 4.70
C PHE A 78 9.44 10.06 3.98
N LEU A 79 9.62 10.27 2.68
CA LEU A 79 8.59 10.80 1.79
C LEU A 79 8.05 9.65 0.95
N ASN A 80 6.77 9.33 1.15
CA ASN A 80 6.15 8.11 0.69
C ASN A 80 6.93 6.87 1.20
N ASN A 81 7.80 6.25 0.41
CA ASN A 81 8.65 5.14 0.83
C ASN A 81 10.14 5.43 0.73
N ASN A 82 10.50 6.65 0.32
CA ASN A 82 11.88 7.03 0.11
C ASN A 82 12.44 7.75 1.33
N LYS A 83 13.56 7.24 1.88
CA LYS A 83 14.27 7.91 2.96
C LYS A 83 14.88 9.20 2.45
N LEU A 84 14.63 10.29 3.16
CA LEU A 84 15.14 11.62 2.86
C LEU A 84 15.81 12.24 4.09
N ARG A 85 16.71 13.20 3.82
CA ARG A 85 17.17 14.10 4.86
C ARG A 85 16.11 15.19 5.09
N PRO A 86 15.96 15.71 6.32
CA PRO A 86 15.03 16.81 6.57
C PRO A 86 15.23 18.02 5.65
N GLU A 87 16.48 18.27 5.28
CA GLU A 87 16.89 19.40 4.41
C GLU A 87 16.38 19.24 2.96
N ASP A 88 16.32 18.00 2.46
CA ASP A 88 15.87 17.67 1.10
C ASP A 88 14.35 17.57 0.98
N LEU A 89 13.63 17.63 2.10
CA LEU A 89 12.18 17.42 2.14
C LEU A 89 11.45 18.57 1.41
N ALA A 90 11.78 19.82 1.74
CA ALA A 90 11.08 20.99 1.20
C ALA A 90 11.15 21.08 -0.34
N PRO A 91 12.33 20.97 -1.01
CA PRO A 91 12.39 21.03 -2.46
C PRO A 91 11.64 19.88 -3.13
N LYS A 92 11.74 18.65 -2.60
CA LYS A 92 11.04 17.50 -3.18
C LYS A 92 9.53 17.56 -3.04
N VAL A 93 9.04 17.99 -1.89
CA VAL A 93 7.60 18.19 -1.68
C VAL A 93 7.08 19.31 -2.58
N LYS A 94 7.83 20.40 -2.70
CA LYS A 94 7.48 21.49 -3.61
C LYS A 94 7.35 21.02 -5.06
N ASP A 95 8.30 20.21 -5.55
CA ASP A 95 8.26 19.64 -6.90
C ASP A 95 7.03 18.75 -7.09
N MET A 96 6.68 17.92 -6.10
CA MET A 96 5.51 17.06 -6.15
C MET A 96 4.17 17.83 -6.12
N LEU A 97 4.15 18.99 -5.48
CA LEU A 97 2.95 19.83 -5.34
C LEU A 97 2.80 20.86 -6.46
N THR A 98 3.85 21.14 -7.24
CA THR A 98 3.84 22.19 -8.28
C THR A 98 2.75 21.98 -9.33
N ASN A 99 2.42 20.73 -9.65
CA ASN A 99 1.42 20.37 -10.66
C ASN A 99 0.07 19.93 -10.04
N ARG A 100 -0.15 20.15 -8.73
CA ARG A 100 -1.36 19.76 -8.04
C ARG A 100 -2.22 20.97 -7.68
N LEU A 101 -3.53 20.80 -7.81
CA LEU A 101 -4.52 21.78 -7.36
C LEU A 101 -4.65 21.73 -5.83
N ASP A 102 -4.63 20.54 -5.27
CA ASP A 102 -4.72 20.30 -3.83
C ASP A 102 -3.32 20.10 -3.25
N LYS A 103 -2.85 21.11 -2.52
CA LYS A 103 -1.53 21.09 -1.87
C LYS A 103 -1.64 20.54 -0.45
N GLU A 104 -2.19 19.33 -0.37
CA GLU A 104 -2.36 18.62 0.89
C GLU A 104 -1.20 17.66 1.14
N CYS A 105 -0.68 17.67 2.36
CA CYS A 105 0.34 16.73 2.82
C CYS A 105 -0.11 16.08 4.13
N PHE A 106 0.24 14.82 4.30
CA PHE A 106 -0.07 14.06 5.50
C PHE A 106 1.21 13.64 6.20
N VAL A 107 1.30 13.91 7.49
CA VAL A 107 2.42 13.54 8.34
C VAL A 107 2.01 12.42 9.28
N ARG A 108 2.78 11.36 9.27
CA ARG A 108 2.66 10.22 10.18
C ARG A 108 3.90 10.19 11.06
N ALA A 109 3.75 10.44 12.34
CA ALA A 109 4.85 10.43 13.29
C ALA A 109 4.71 9.26 14.27
N ASP A 110 5.83 8.61 14.58
CA ASP A 110 5.88 7.61 15.65
C ASP A 110 5.67 8.31 17.00
N GLN A 111 4.89 7.70 17.90
CA GLN A 111 4.62 8.25 19.24
C GLN A 111 5.89 8.50 20.09
N ARG A 112 6.99 7.81 19.73
CA ARG A 112 8.31 7.94 20.40
C ARG A 112 9.26 8.84 19.64
N ALA A 113 8.83 9.44 18.51
CA ALA A 113 9.64 10.39 17.76
C ALA A 113 9.90 11.65 18.61
N LYS A 114 11.08 12.21 18.46
CA LYS A 114 11.40 13.47 19.14
C LYS A 114 10.52 14.58 18.59
N TYR A 115 9.87 15.32 19.46
CA TYR A 115 9.01 16.45 19.08
C TYR A 115 9.72 17.45 18.17
N GLN A 116 11.02 17.73 18.46
CA GLN A 116 11.82 18.65 17.64
C GLN A 116 11.89 18.20 16.17
N THR A 117 12.13 16.90 15.91
CA THR A 117 12.18 16.37 14.56
C THR A 117 10.85 16.52 13.81
N VAL A 118 9.73 16.31 14.50
CA VAL A 118 8.40 16.50 13.90
C VAL A 118 8.15 17.97 13.60
N LEU A 119 8.57 18.88 14.51
CA LEU A 119 8.44 20.31 14.33
C LEU A 119 9.27 20.79 13.12
N ASP A 120 10.52 20.33 13.00
CA ASP A 120 11.40 20.67 11.88
C ASP A 120 10.79 20.21 10.53
N VAL A 121 10.18 19.01 10.49
CA VAL A 121 9.46 18.52 9.31
C VAL A 121 8.27 19.40 8.97
N VAL A 122 7.45 19.77 9.95
CA VAL A 122 6.29 20.65 9.74
C VAL A 122 6.73 22.03 9.21
N GLN A 123 7.78 22.62 9.77
CA GLN A 123 8.31 23.90 9.30
C GLN A 123 8.84 23.82 7.87
N ASN A 124 9.55 22.74 7.52
CA ASN A 124 10.01 22.50 6.15
C ASN A 124 8.85 22.36 5.16
N LEU A 125 7.76 21.70 5.56
CA LEU A 125 6.55 21.56 4.73
C LEU A 125 5.84 22.90 4.53
N GLN A 126 5.72 23.71 5.58
CA GLN A 126 5.16 25.06 5.47
C GLN A 126 5.99 25.95 4.53
N SER A 127 7.31 25.86 4.61
CA SER A 127 8.20 26.60 3.70
C SER A 127 8.13 26.11 2.25
N ALA A 128 7.72 24.85 2.02
CA ALA A 128 7.50 24.29 0.69
C ALA A 128 6.18 24.75 0.04
N GLY A 129 5.33 25.47 0.78
CA GLY A 129 4.06 26.01 0.28
C GLY A 129 2.91 24.98 0.37
N VAL A 130 2.90 24.15 1.40
CA VAL A 130 1.80 23.25 1.72
C VAL A 130 0.64 24.08 2.30
N ASP A 131 -0.55 23.98 1.69
CA ASP A 131 -1.72 24.72 2.14
C ASP A 131 -2.45 24.02 3.29
N GLN A 132 -2.51 22.68 3.25
CA GLN A 132 -3.14 21.86 4.29
C GLN A 132 -2.23 20.73 4.74
N LEU A 133 -2.03 20.64 6.05
CA LEU A 133 -1.21 19.62 6.69
C LEU A 133 -2.08 18.76 7.61
N GLY A 134 -2.23 17.48 7.27
CA GLY A 134 -2.91 16.50 8.10
C GLY A 134 -1.93 15.70 8.95
N LEU A 135 -2.12 15.68 10.28
CA LEU A 135 -1.38 14.78 11.16
C LEU A 135 -2.18 13.51 11.37
N LEU A 136 -1.64 12.38 10.91
CA LEU A 136 -2.29 11.09 11.04
C LEU A 136 -2.06 10.49 12.44
N THR A 137 -3.13 10.05 13.07
CA THR A 137 -3.14 9.43 14.40
C THR A 137 -4.00 8.18 14.39
N GLU A 138 -3.73 7.25 15.29
CA GLU A 138 -4.57 6.07 15.49
C GLU A 138 -5.68 6.33 16.52
N GLN A 139 -6.85 5.75 16.28
CA GLN A 139 -7.93 5.79 17.27
C GLN A 139 -7.67 4.80 18.40
N ASN A 140 -7.94 5.23 19.65
CA ASN A 140 -7.90 4.35 20.82
C ASN A 140 -8.88 3.18 20.65
N GLU A 141 -8.37 1.95 20.72
CA GLU A 141 -9.18 0.74 20.51
C GLU A 141 -10.27 0.56 21.58
N SER A 142 -10.05 1.03 22.79
CA SER A 142 -11.06 1.00 23.88
C SER A 142 -12.33 1.78 23.50
N LYS A 143 -12.17 2.94 22.88
CA LYS A 143 -13.30 3.75 22.39
C LYS A 143 -13.90 3.23 21.08
N LYS A 144 -13.09 2.62 20.23
CA LYS A 144 -13.59 1.98 19.01
C LYS A 144 -14.54 0.83 19.34
N ARG A 145 -14.23 0.02 20.36
CA ARG A 145 -15.13 -1.04 20.86
C ARG A 145 -16.40 -0.48 21.48
N ALA A 146 -16.31 0.58 22.27
CA ALA A 146 -17.48 1.22 22.89
C ALA A 146 -18.44 1.81 21.83
N ALA A 147 -17.94 2.44 20.79
CA ALA A 147 -18.75 2.98 19.70
C ALA A 147 -19.39 1.89 18.81
N ALA A 148 -18.78 0.71 18.70
CA ALA A 148 -19.33 -0.43 17.95
C ALA A 148 -20.43 -1.16 18.71
N VAL A 149 -20.44 -1.11 20.04
CA VAL A 149 -21.48 -1.73 20.93
C VAL A 149 -22.70 -0.82 21.11
N ALA A 150 -22.56 0.49 20.84
CA ALA A 150 -23.63 1.48 21.01
C ALA A 150 -24.49 1.70 19.75
N ARG A 151 -24.38 0.81 18.76
CA ARG A 151 -25.22 0.85 17.52
C ARG A 151 -26.23 -0.28 17.48
#